data_84ecd02dc8e257874cfad408b4bd330b
#
_entry.id   84ecd02dc8e257874cfad408b4bd330b
#
_cell.length_a   1.000
_cell.length_b   1.000
_cell.length_c   1.000
_cell.angle_alpha   90.00
_cell.angle_beta   90.00
_cell.angle_gamma   90.00
#
_symmetry.space_group_name_H-M   'P 1'
#
loop_
_entity.id
_entity.type
_entity.pdbx_description
1 polymer ?
#
loop_
_entity_poly.entity_id
_entity_poly.type
_entity_poly.pdbx_seq_one_letter_code
_entity_poly.pdbx_strand_id
1 'polypeptide(L)'
;MNDYYLLARESKKEFASASGRTPEAGSREPDAGHWENASELPFELHLVKLTVSKDGTAVSDDLKGLTNPWLDFLPNSPELPLMSNRLKEFITENLTGEEGLGWIRAKVNGPGGARNYYIPKFESVPDVLDTESTVYEKNGQIMTPFFSLNKVHQLGIFHCPGPDSSSKITSALYVNEMVKRAIQKNRLTGMTFEKVNVTEQKFLL
;
A
#
# COMPACT_ATOMS: atom_id res chain seq x y z
N MET A 1 -7.83 -5.64 -22.16
CA MET A 1 -6.86 -4.55 -21.97
C MET A 1 -6.20 -4.80 -20.63
N ASN A 2 -4.93 -5.16 -20.64
CA ASN A 2 -4.22 -5.69 -19.48
C ASN A 2 -3.30 -4.61 -18.88
N ASP A 3 -3.91 -3.48 -18.52
CA ASP A 3 -3.19 -2.40 -17.85
C ASP A 3 -3.12 -2.65 -16.35
N TYR A 4 -1.98 -2.30 -15.76
CA TYR A 4 -1.71 -2.38 -14.33
C TYR A 4 -1.26 -1.04 -13.79
N TYR A 5 -1.51 -0.81 -12.51
CA TYR A 5 -1.30 0.47 -11.87
C TYR A 5 -0.70 0.30 -10.48
N LEU A 6 0.27 1.12 -10.16
CA LEU A 6 0.69 1.32 -8.77
C LEU A 6 -0.44 2.00 -8.00
N LEU A 7 -0.82 1.42 -6.88
CA LEU A 7 -1.70 2.03 -5.90
C LEU A 7 -0.89 3.00 -5.06
N ALA A 8 -0.93 4.29 -5.41
CA ALA A 8 -0.18 5.33 -4.74
C ALA A 8 -1.09 6.15 -3.80
N ARG A 9 -0.51 6.77 -2.79
CA ARG A 9 -1.24 7.72 -1.94
C ARG A 9 -1.62 8.97 -2.74
N GLU A 10 -2.79 9.52 -2.44
CA GLU A 10 -3.19 10.82 -2.99
C GLU A 10 -2.27 11.92 -2.45
N SER A 11 -1.67 12.73 -3.34
CA SER A 11 -0.82 13.86 -2.97
C SER A 11 -1.68 15.10 -2.74
N LYS A 12 -1.72 15.59 -1.49
CA LYS A 12 -2.40 16.84 -1.08
C LYS A 12 -1.47 17.67 -0.20
N LYS A 13 -1.74 18.98 -0.13
CA LYS A 13 -1.00 19.86 0.76
C LYS A 13 -1.25 19.54 2.23
N GLU A 14 -2.48 19.18 2.57
CA GLU A 14 -2.90 18.76 3.90
C GLU A 14 -3.70 17.47 3.81
N PHE A 15 -3.36 16.49 4.63
CA PHE A 15 -4.02 15.20 4.66
C PHE A 15 -3.89 14.52 6.02
N ALA A 16 -4.81 13.58 6.30
CA ALA A 16 -4.70 12.70 7.45
C ALA A 16 -3.64 11.64 7.23
N SER A 17 -2.90 11.32 8.26
CA SER A 17 -1.93 10.23 8.31
C SER A 17 -2.05 9.51 9.66
N ALA A 18 -1.66 8.24 9.73
CA ALA A 18 -1.57 7.52 10.98
C ALA A 18 -0.12 7.47 11.46
N SER A 19 0.13 7.82 12.72
CA SER A 19 1.45 7.81 13.34
C SER A 19 1.53 6.75 14.43
N GLY A 20 2.62 5.98 14.46
CA GLY A 20 2.95 5.06 15.56
C GLY A 20 3.52 5.76 16.78
N ARG A 21 3.80 7.07 16.71
CA ARG A 21 4.32 7.86 17.81
C ARG A 21 3.19 8.55 18.54
N THR A 22 3.10 8.33 19.85
CA THR A 22 2.37 9.27 20.72
C THR A 22 3.29 10.45 21.04
N PRO A 23 2.78 11.69 21.17
CA PRO A 23 3.58 12.85 21.54
C PRO A 23 4.37 12.68 22.86
N GLU A 24 3.90 11.79 23.74
CA GLU A 24 4.43 11.55 25.08
C GLU A 24 5.52 10.47 25.15
N ALA A 25 5.60 9.58 24.18
CA ALA A 25 6.57 8.50 24.16
C ALA A 25 7.64 8.76 23.11
N GLY A 26 8.85 9.11 23.54
CA GLY A 26 10.05 9.10 22.70
C GLY A 26 10.45 7.69 22.21
N SER A 27 9.46 6.83 21.96
CA SER A 27 9.64 5.44 21.58
C SER A 27 9.97 5.35 20.09
N ARG A 28 11.02 4.60 19.78
CA ARG A 28 11.38 4.15 18.44
C ARG A 28 10.18 3.42 17.82
N GLU A 29 9.85 3.73 16.59
CA GLU A 29 8.93 2.88 15.83
C GLU A 29 9.46 1.45 15.83
N PRO A 30 8.62 0.46 16.12
CA PRO A 30 9.05 -0.93 16.07
C PRO A 30 9.49 -1.28 14.65
N ASP A 31 10.57 -2.04 14.55
CA ASP A 31 11.18 -2.46 13.30
C ASP A 31 10.20 -3.33 12.47
N ALA A 32 10.01 -3.00 11.21
CA ALA A 32 9.01 -3.62 10.33
C ALA A 32 9.16 -5.15 10.16
N GLY A 33 10.35 -5.69 10.40
CA GLY A 33 10.67 -7.10 10.17
C GLY A 33 10.00 -8.12 11.10
N HIS A 34 9.31 -7.69 12.17
CA HIS A 34 8.82 -8.60 13.21
C HIS A 34 7.30 -8.92 13.10
N TRP A 35 6.56 -8.30 12.17
CA TRP A 35 5.09 -8.42 12.18
C TRP A 35 4.53 -9.33 11.08
N GLU A 36 5.35 -9.82 10.19
CA GLU A 36 4.90 -10.65 9.06
C GLU A 36 4.10 -11.90 9.47
N ASN A 37 4.30 -12.37 10.69
CA ASN A 37 3.58 -13.50 11.24
C ASN A 37 2.45 -13.10 12.20
N ALA A 38 2.28 -11.81 12.47
CA ALA A 38 1.23 -11.32 13.35
C ALA A 38 -0.14 -11.30 12.65
N SER A 39 -1.20 -11.48 13.44
CA SER A 39 -2.60 -11.23 13.01
C SER A 39 -3.03 -9.80 13.28
N GLU A 40 -2.28 -9.08 14.15
CA GLU A 40 -2.54 -7.71 14.57
C GLU A 40 -1.22 -6.97 14.81
N LEU A 41 -1.18 -5.66 14.50
CA LEU A 41 -0.03 -4.82 14.84
C LEU A 41 0.15 -4.77 16.36
N PRO A 42 1.39 -4.92 16.87
CA PRO A 42 1.67 -4.92 18.31
C PRO A 42 1.60 -3.53 18.95
N PHE A 43 1.19 -2.51 18.21
CA PHE A 43 1.04 -1.13 18.67
C PHE A 43 -0.14 -0.46 17.97
N GLU A 44 -0.66 0.59 18.61
CA GLU A 44 -1.75 1.39 18.07
C GLU A 44 -1.19 2.58 17.27
N LEU A 45 -1.92 2.94 16.24
CA LEU A 45 -1.67 4.13 15.44
C LEU A 45 -2.62 5.26 15.87
N HIS A 46 -2.20 6.50 15.66
CA HIS A 46 -2.99 7.69 15.98
C HIS A 46 -3.09 8.58 14.75
N LEU A 47 -4.30 9.07 14.46
CA LEU A 47 -4.49 10.03 13.38
C LEU A 47 -3.83 11.36 13.71
N VAL A 48 -3.05 11.85 12.76
CA VAL A 48 -2.43 13.18 12.75
C VAL A 48 -2.73 13.88 11.43
N LYS A 49 -2.65 15.20 11.41
CA LYS A 49 -2.65 15.99 10.18
C LYS A 49 -1.21 16.26 9.75
N LEU A 50 -0.90 15.93 8.51
CA LEU A 50 0.33 16.32 7.86
C LEU A 50 0.08 17.54 6.97
N THR A 51 0.94 18.54 7.08
CA THR A 51 0.96 19.72 6.20
C THR A 51 2.31 19.78 5.50
N VAL A 52 2.28 19.60 4.18
CA VAL A 52 3.49 19.65 3.33
C VAL A 52 3.69 21.07 2.83
N SER A 53 4.87 21.63 3.09
CA SER A 53 5.31 22.93 2.62
C SER A 53 6.69 22.85 1.94
N LYS A 54 7.17 23.98 1.42
CA LYS A 54 8.52 24.04 0.85
C LYS A 54 9.62 23.84 1.90
N ASP A 55 9.31 24.16 3.17
CA ASP A 55 10.24 24.10 4.28
C ASP A 55 10.22 22.74 5.00
N GLY A 56 9.36 21.82 4.54
CA GLY A 56 9.24 20.47 5.11
C GLY A 56 7.80 20.08 5.44
N THR A 57 7.67 19.01 6.23
CA THR A 57 6.39 18.45 6.67
C THR A 57 6.15 18.76 8.14
N ALA A 58 5.05 19.46 8.44
CA ALA A 58 4.58 19.67 9.81
C ALA A 58 3.55 18.62 10.20
N VAL A 59 3.60 18.17 11.46
CA VAL A 59 2.68 17.19 12.06
C VAL A 59 1.85 17.89 13.14
N SER A 60 0.55 17.64 13.16
CA SER A 60 -0.37 18.21 14.16
C SER A 60 -1.44 17.19 14.54
N ASP A 61 -1.77 17.12 15.82
CA ASP A 61 -2.92 16.33 16.34
C ASP A 61 -4.27 17.02 16.09
N ASP A 62 -4.26 18.34 15.74
CA ASP A 62 -5.46 19.07 15.37
C ASP A 62 -5.86 18.74 13.91
N LEU A 63 -6.87 17.92 13.76
CA LEU A 63 -7.41 17.50 12.47
C LEU A 63 -8.38 18.49 11.84
N LYS A 64 -8.58 19.68 12.45
CA LYS A 64 -9.45 20.73 11.89
C LYS A 64 -9.02 21.09 10.46
N GLY A 65 -10.02 21.33 9.62
CA GLY A 65 -9.84 21.67 8.21
C GLY A 65 -9.77 20.44 7.28
N LEU A 66 -9.59 19.22 7.80
CA LEU A 66 -9.70 18.01 6.99
C LEU A 66 -11.18 17.63 6.83
N THR A 67 -11.65 17.54 5.60
CA THR A 67 -13.04 17.15 5.29
C THR A 67 -13.31 15.70 5.67
N ASN A 68 -12.35 14.82 5.45
CA ASN A 68 -12.44 13.39 5.81
C ASN A 68 -11.07 12.90 6.29
N PRO A 69 -10.86 12.75 7.61
CA PRO A 69 -9.61 12.20 8.14
C PRO A 69 -9.53 10.68 8.05
N TRP A 70 -10.64 9.98 7.82
CA TRP A 70 -10.72 8.54 7.75
C TRP A 70 -10.71 8.07 6.28
N LEU A 71 -9.52 8.07 5.66
CA LEU A 71 -9.34 7.65 4.28
C LEU A 71 -9.39 6.13 4.15
N ASP A 72 -9.84 5.62 3.00
CA ASP A 72 -9.85 4.18 2.73
C ASP A 72 -8.43 3.61 2.54
N PHE A 73 -7.53 4.38 1.94
CA PHE A 73 -6.09 4.11 1.91
C PHE A 73 -5.40 5.21 2.72
N LEU A 74 -4.96 4.88 3.93
CA LEU A 74 -4.50 5.86 4.90
C LEU A 74 -2.97 5.92 4.92
N PRO A 75 -2.37 7.07 4.56
CA PRO A 75 -0.94 7.30 4.75
C PRO A 75 -0.54 7.09 6.20
N ASN A 76 0.65 6.60 6.45
CA ASN A 76 1.13 6.37 7.80
C ASN A 76 2.66 6.44 7.90
N SER A 77 3.18 6.65 9.11
CA SER A 77 4.61 6.77 9.36
C SER A 77 5.40 5.48 9.15
N PRO A 78 4.85 4.28 9.41
CA PRO A 78 5.54 3.03 9.08
C PRO A 78 5.55 2.69 7.58
N GLU A 79 4.98 3.52 6.72
CA GLU A 79 4.88 3.32 5.27
C GLU A 79 4.19 2.01 4.84
N LEU A 80 3.25 1.54 5.66
CA LEU A 80 2.47 0.35 5.40
C LEU A 80 1.27 0.65 4.48
N PRO A 81 0.79 -0.29 3.66
CA PRO A 81 -0.42 -0.15 2.87
C PRO A 81 -1.67 -0.31 3.76
N LEU A 82 -1.98 0.74 4.52
CA LEU A 82 -3.02 0.73 5.55
C LEU A 82 -4.40 0.98 4.94
N MET A 83 -5.27 -0.02 4.95
CA MET A 83 -6.56 -0.05 4.26
C MET A 83 -7.73 -0.08 5.23
N SER A 84 -8.77 0.73 4.99
CA SER A 84 -10.03 0.65 5.72
C SER A 84 -10.69 -0.74 5.54
N ASN A 85 -11.62 -1.08 6.43
CA ASN A 85 -12.40 -2.32 6.28
C ASN A 85 -13.13 -2.35 4.92
N ARG A 86 -13.65 -1.22 4.48
CA ARG A 86 -14.33 -1.07 3.20
C ARG A 86 -13.41 -1.38 2.01
N LEU A 87 -12.17 -0.86 2.00
CA LEU A 87 -11.20 -1.15 0.94
C LEU A 87 -10.73 -2.60 1.00
N LYS A 88 -10.49 -3.14 2.21
CA LYS A 88 -10.15 -4.55 2.40
C LYS A 88 -11.22 -5.49 1.84
N GLU A 89 -12.48 -5.31 2.25
CA GLU A 89 -13.61 -6.12 1.76
C GLU A 89 -13.69 -6.06 0.24
N PHE A 90 -13.61 -4.84 -0.28
CA PHE A 90 -13.65 -4.61 -1.72
C PHE A 90 -12.51 -5.34 -2.46
N ILE A 91 -11.27 -5.28 -1.97
CA ILE A 91 -10.16 -6.02 -2.57
C ILE A 91 -10.43 -7.52 -2.48
N THR A 92 -10.83 -8.03 -1.31
CA THR A 92 -11.08 -9.45 -1.08
C THR A 92 -12.15 -10.02 -2.03
N GLU A 93 -13.20 -9.25 -2.31
CA GLU A 93 -14.25 -9.64 -3.27
C GLU A 93 -13.78 -9.67 -4.73
N ASN A 94 -12.69 -8.99 -5.05
CA ASN A 94 -12.13 -8.89 -6.41
C ASN A 94 -10.82 -9.69 -6.59
N LEU A 95 -10.44 -10.52 -5.61
CA LEU A 95 -9.32 -11.44 -5.76
C LEU A 95 -9.68 -12.57 -6.72
N THR A 96 -8.68 -13.08 -7.42
CA THR A 96 -8.82 -14.24 -8.31
C THR A 96 -8.60 -15.57 -7.59
N GLY A 97 -7.98 -15.52 -6.39
CA GLY A 97 -7.60 -16.69 -5.59
C GLY A 97 -6.13 -17.07 -5.72
N GLU A 98 -5.42 -16.49 -6.70
CA GLU A 98 -4.00 -16.81 -6.96
C GLU A 98 -3.03 -15.89 -6.19
N GLU A 99 -3.56 -14.83 -5.56
CA GLU A 99 -2.75 -13.79 -4.91
C GLU A 99 -2.12 -14.23 -3.57
N GLY A 100 -2.68 -15.24 -2.91
CA GLY A 100 -2.21 -15.69 -1.59
C GLY A 100 -2.23 -14.54 -0.56
N LEU A 101 -3.34 -13.77 -0.51
CA LEU A 101 -3.45 -12.56 0.29
C LEU A 101 -4.11 -12.81 1.64
N GLY A 102 -3.38 -12.51 2.72
CA GLY A 102 -3.88 -12.43 4.09
C GLY A 102 -3.92 -10.99 4.60
N TRP A 103 -4.34 -10.80 5.85
CA TRP A 103 -4.51 -9.48 6.44
C TRP A 103 -3.99 -9.40 7.88
N ILE A 104 -3.30 -8.31 8.19
CA ILE A 104 -2.91 -7.94 9.55
C ILE A 104 -3.82 -6.79 10.00
N ARG A 105 -4.45 -6.92 11.15
CA ARG A 105 -5.28 -5.86 11.72
C ARG A 105 -4.41 -4.78 12.36
N ALA A 106 -4.78 -3.51 12.15
CA ALA A 106 -4.17 -2.35 12.78
C ALA A 106 -5.26 -1.50 13.44
N LYS A 107 -5.06 -1.09 14.68
CA LYS A 107 -5.97 -0.19 15.38
C LYS A 107 -5.49 1.25 15.21
N VAL A 108 -6.36 2.12 14.68
CA VAL A 108 -6.08 3.55 14.49
C VAL A 108 -7.03 4.37 15.38
N ASN A 109 -6.48 5.16 16.27
CA ASN A 109 -7.21 6.07 17.16
C ASN A 109 -7.38 7.43 16.47
N GLY A 110 -8.53 8.07 16.66
CA GLY A 110 -8.83 9.38 16.10
C GLY A 110 -10.18 9.92 16.52
N PRO A 111 -10.69 10.97 15.87
CA PRO A 111 -11.97 11.57 16.21
C PRO A 111 -13.13 10.55 16.15
N GLY A 112 -13.91 10.50 17.21
CA GLY A 112 -15.04 9.59 17.32
C GLY A 112 -14.68 8.18 17.76
N GLY A 113 -13.41 7.92 18.12
CA GLY A 113 -12.94 6.65 18.66
C GLY A 113 -11.93 5.93 17.76
N ALA A 114 -11.68 4.67 18.06
CA ALA A 114 -10.76 3.84 17.30
C ALA A 114 -11.45 3.15 16.12
N ARG A 115 -10.71 2.97 15.00
CA ARG A 115 -11.16 2.16 13.86
C ARG A 115 -10.14 1.09 13.51
N ASN A 116 -10.62 -0.04 13.01
CA ASN A 116 -9.77 -1.09 12.48
C ASN A 116 -9.39 -0.75 11.03
N TYR A 117 -8.10 -0.85 10.76
CA TYR A 117 -7.50 -0.85 9.44
C TYR A 117 -6.81 -2.19 9.21
N TYR A 118 -6.42 -2.45 7.99
CA TYR A 118 -5.87 -3.73 7.58
C TYR A 118 -4.68 -3.52 6.65
N ILE A 119 -3.65 -4.32 6.86
CA ILE A 119 -2.43 -4.33 6.05
C ILE A 119 -2.42 -5.63 5.27
N PRO A 120 -2.37 -5.60 3.92
CA PRO A 120 -2.27 -6.80 3.12
C PRO A 120 -0.92 -7.48 3.38
N LYS A 121 -0.98 -8.80 3.53
CA LYS A 121 0.18 -9.66 3.70
C LYS A 121 0.11 -10.78 2.67
N PHE A 122 1.15 -10.94 1.87
CA PHE A 122 1.24 -12.00 0.89
C PHE A 122 1.88 -13.26 1.50
N GLU A 123 1.41 -14.43 1.11
CA GLU A 123 1.97 -15.72 1.57
C GLU A 123 3.37 -15.94 1.01
N SER A 124 3.59 -15.50 -0.22
CA SER A 124 4.85 -15.58 -0.93
C SER A 124 5.12 -14.33 -1.75
N VAL A 125 6.38 -14.11 -2.10
CA VAL A 125 6.77 -13.07 -3.05
C VAL A 125 6.48 -13.59 -4.46
N PRO A 126 5.59 -12.93 -5.23
CA PRO A 126 5.22 -13.43 -6.55
C PRO A 126 6.35 -13.20 -7.57
N ASP A 127 6.52 -14.14 -8.49
CA ASP A 127 7.36 -13.94 -9.68
C ASP A 127 6.56 -13.14 -10.71
N VAL A 128 6.72 -11.82 -10.71
CA VAL A 128 5.94 -10.88 -11.53
C VAL A 128 6.78 -10.12 -12.56
N LEU A 129 8.10 -10.10 -12.38
CA LEU A 129 8.98 -9.27 -13.18
C LEU A 129 9.32 -9.89 -14.54
N ASP A 130 9.40 -9.03 -15.54
CA ASP A 130 10.20 -9.26 -16.74
C ASP A 130 11.64 -8.83 -16.42
N THR A 131 12.49 -9.80 -16.13
CA THR A 131 13.86 -9.57 -15.68
C THR A 131 14.77 -9.00 -16.79
N GLU A 132 14.42 -9.21 -18.05
CA GLU A 132 15.19 -8.67 -19.20
C GLU A 132 14.91 -7.18 -19.39
N SER A 133 13.68 -6.74 -19.14
CA SER A 133 13.28 -5.33 -19.32
C SER A 133 13.40 -4.50 -18.04
N THR A 134 13.39 -5.15 -16.86
CA THR A 134 13.48 -4.45 -15.57
C THR A 134 14.84 -3.78 -15.39
N VAL A 135 14.84 -2.52 -14.98
CA VAL A 135 16.06 -1.74 -14.75
C VAL A 135 16.48 -1.87 -13.28
N TYR A 136 17.72 -2.31 -13.07
CA TYR A 136 18.32 -2.49 -11.75
C TYR A 136 19.44 -1.49 -11.50
N GLU A 137 19.62 -1.10 -10.26
CA GLU A 137 20.83 -0.42 -9.79
C GLU A 137 22.01 -1.41 -9.72
N LYS A 138 23.22 -0.87 -9.55
CA LYS A 138 24.44 -1.68 -9.43
C LYS A 138 24.43 -2.64 -8.21
N ASN A 139 23.67 -2.31 -7.19
CA ASN A 139 23.49 -3.11 -5.98
C ASN A 139 22.37 -4.17 -6.12
N GLY A 140 21.73 -4.27 -7.30
CA GLY A 140 20.61 -5.18 -7.57
C GLY A 140 19.23 -4.65 -7.17
N GLN A 141 19.14 -3.43 -6.65
CA GLN A 141 17.86 -2.80 -6.34
C GLN A 141 17.09 -2.43 -7.60
N ILE A 142 15.78 -2.66 -7.60
CA ILE A 142 14.90 -2.33 -8.73
C ILE A 142 14.71 -0.82 -8.80
N MET A 143 15.16 -0.20 -9.90
CA MET A 143 14.89 1.21 -10.21
C MET A 143 13.55 1.39 -10.92
N THR A 144 13.34 0.59 -11.97
CA THR A 144 12.12 0.67 -12.78
C THR A 144 11.63 -0.74 -13.06
N PRO A 145 10.54 -1.18 -12.39
CA PRO A 145 9.98 -2.50 -12.64
C PRO A 145 9.26 -2.55 -13.98
N PHE A 146 9.49 -3.62 -14.72
CA PHE A 146 8.68 -4.04 -15.84
C PHE A 146 8.03 -5.38 -15.49
N PHE A 147 6.72 -5.45 -15.60
CA PHE A 147 5.99 -6.66 -15.25
C PHE A 147 5.75 -7.52 -16.49
N SER A 148 5.91 -8.84 -16.34
CA SER A 148 5.60 -9.79 -17.40
C SER A 148 4.10 -10.05 -17.44
N LEU A 149 3.43 -9.73 -18.55
CA LEU A 149 2.00 -9.97 -18.71
C LEU A 149 1.63 -11.44 -18.46
N ASN A 150 2.46 -12.37 -18.91
CA ASN A 150 2.22 -13.80 -18.71
C ASN A 150 2.22 -14.22 -17.23
N LYS A 151 2.93 -13.47 -16.37
CA LYS A 151 3.02 -13.75 -14.95
C LYS A 151 1.92 -13.04 -14.13
N VAL A 152 1.49 -11.85 -14.58
CA VAL A 152 0.53 -11.04 -13.81
C VAL A 152 -0.92 -11.12 -14.29
N HIS A 153 -1.19 -11.71 -15.48
CA HIS A 153 -2.51 -11.65 -16.11
C HIS A 153 -3.67 -12.25 -15.28
N GLN A 154 -3.34 -13.12 -14.33
CA GLN A 154 -4.30 -13.75 -13.42
C GLN A 154 -4.39 -13.04 -12.06
N LEU A 155 -3.60 -12.00 -11.82
CA LEU A 155 -3.56 -11.32 -10.52
C LEU A 155 -4.43 -10.07 -10.53
N GLY A 156 -5.32 -9.95 -9.54
CA GLY A 156 -6.08 -8.73 -9.29
C GLY A 156 -5.25 -7.68 -8.56
N ILE A 157 -4.43 -8.13 -7.62
CA ILE A 157 -3.49 -7.33 -6.82
C ILE A 157 -2.20 -8.12 -6.60
N PHE A 158 -1.07 -7.46 -6.64
CA PHE A 158 0.22 -8.05 -6.31
C PHE A 158 1.21 -6.99 -5.81
N HIS A 159 2.37 -7.43 -5.34
CA HIS A 159 3.47 -6.56 -4.98
C HIS A 159 4.72 -6.87 -5.81
N CYS A 160 5.64 -5.91 -5.88
CA CYS A 160 6.94 -6.11 -6.48
C CYS A 160 7.91 -6.71 -5.44
N PRO A 161 8.76 -7.68 -5.81
CA PRO A 161 9.84 -8.13 -4.94
C PRO A 161 10.69 -6.96 -4.46
N GLY A 162 10.92 -6.89 -3.14
CA GLY A 162 11.88 -5.95 -2.56
C GLY A 162 13.33 -6.45 -2.73
N PRO A 163 14.33 -5.64 -2.39
CA PRO A 163 15.73 -6.04 -2.44
C PRO A 163 16.03 -7.28 -1.58
N ASP A 164 15.31 -7.46 -0.49
CA ASP A 164 15.47 -8.61 0.42
C ASP A 164 14.55 -9.78 0.09
N SER A 165 13.87 -9.77 -1.04
CA SER A 165 12.95 -10.81 -1.60
C SER A 165 12.16 -11.67 -0.59
N SER A 166 12.25 -11.38 0.70
CA SER A 166 11.60 -12.10 1.80
C SER A 166 10.39 -11.35 2.38
N SER A 167 10.26 -10.04 2.14
CA SER A 167 9.18 -9.26 2.75
C SER A 167 7.83 -9.59 2.13
N LYS A 168 6.93 -10.05 2.98
CA LYS A 168 5.53 -10.35 2.66
C LYS A 168 4.62 -9.13 2.77
N ILE A 169 5.15 -8.05 3.32
CA ILE A 169 4.48 -6.76 3.46
C ILE A 169 5.31 -5.72 2.71
N THR A 170 4.66 -4.99 1.80
CA THR A 170 5.30 -3.95 1.01
C THR A 170 4.40 -2.73 0.90
N SER A 171 5.00 -1.54 0.81
CA SER A 171 4.28 -0.30 0.53
C SER A 171 3.83 -0.19 -0.93
N ALA A 172 4.51 -0.86 -1.85
CA ALA A 172 4.22 -0.81 -3.27
C ALA A 172 3.26 -1.93 -3.68
N LEU A 173 2.00 -1.58 -3.85
CA LEU A 173 0.94 -2.48 -4.32
C LEU A 173 0.51 -2.12 -5.74
N TYR A 174 0.30 -3.13 -6.55
CA TYR A 174 -0.13 -3.01 -7.94
C TYR A 174 -1.48 -3.67 -8.13
N VAL A 175 -2.34 -3.02 -8.91
CA VAL A 175 -3.68 -3.51 -9.19
C VAL A 175 -3.94 -3.52 -10.70
N ASN A 176 -4.76 -4.44 -11.17
CA ASN A 176 -5.20 -4.46 -12.54
C ASN A 176 -6.28 -3.39 -12.81
N GLU A 177 -6.59 -3.16 -14.09
CA GLU A 177 -7.59 -2.16 -14.51
C GLU A 177 -8.98 -2.45 -13.95
N MET A 178 -9.35 -3.72 -13.75
CA MET A 178 -10.65 -4.10 -13.19
C MET A 178 -10.78 -3.63 -11.75
N VAL A 179 -9.79 -3.95 -10.90
CA VAL A 179 -9.74 -3.51 -9.49
C VAL A 179 -9.73 -2.00 -9.39
N LYS A 180 -8.89 -1.32 -10.21
CA LYS A 180 -8.85 0.15 -10.26
C LYS A 180 -10.22 0.76 -10.56
N ARG A 181 -10.87 0.33 -11.65
CA ARG A 181 -12.20 0.86 -12.03
C ARG A 181 -13.24 0.64 -10.95
N ALA A 182 -13.18 -0.49 -10.32
CA ALA A 182 -14.11 -0.84 -9.29
C ALA A 182 -13.87 -0.01 -8.01
N ILE A 183 -12.61 0.28 -7.62
CA ILE A 183 -12.25 1.22 -6.54
C ILE A 183 -12.81 2.62 -6.86
N GLN A 184 -12.61 3.11 -8.09
CA GLN A 184 -13.10 4.42 -8.54
C GLN A 184 -14.63 4.50 -8.55
N LYS A 185 -15.32 3.48 -9.05
CA LYS A 185 -16.79 3.38 -9.06
C LYS A 185 -17.37 3.44 -7.66
N ASN A 186 -16.71 2.82 -6.69
CA ASN A 186 -17.13 2.81 -5.29
C ASN A 186 -16.67 4.05 -4.51
N ARG A 187 -16.00 5.01 -5.15
CA ARG A 187 -15.53 6.27 -4.55
C ARG A 187 -14.72 6.04 -3.28
N LEU A 188 -13.83 5.03 -3.32
CA LEU A 188 -12.88 4.81 -2.24
C LEU A 188 -11.81 5.91 -2.26
N THR A 189 -11.35 6.33 -1.09
CA THR A 189 -10.60 7.57 -0.88
C THR A 189 -9.15 7.35 -0.44
N GLY A 190 -8.29 8.35 -0.64
CA GLY A 190 -6.91 8.37 -0.13
C GLY A 190 -5.88 7.81 -1.11
N MET A 191 -6.27 7.41 -2.32
CA MET A 191 -5.37 6.81 -3.30
C MET A 191 -5.49 7.42 -4.69
N THR A 192 -4.43 7.28 -5.44
CA THR A 192 -4.34 7.53 -6.88
C THR A 192 -3.73 6.32 -7.59
N PHE A 193 -3.68 6.34 -8.91
CA PHE A 193 -3.24 5.22 -9.74
C PHE A 193 -2.23 5.70 -10.77
N GLU A 194 -1.04 5.13 -10.74
CA GLU A 194 0.03 5.42 -11.69
C GLU A 194 0.21 4.21 -12.60
N LYS A 195 0.06 4.39 -13.91
CA LYS A 195 0.20 3.31 -14.87
C LYS A 195 1.65 2.80 -14.88
N VAL A 196 1.81 1.48 -14.88
CA VAL A 196 3.12 0.83 -14.86
C VAL A 196 3.41 0.09 -16.16
N ASN A 197 4.69 -0.19 -16.37
CA ASN A 197 5.16 -0.88 -17.56
C ASN A 197 4.85 -2.38 -17.50
N VAL A 198 4.23 -2.90 -18.54
CA VAL A 198 3.96 -4.32 -18.70
C VAL A 198 4.47 -4.75 -20.08
N THR A 199 5.24 -5.83 -20.12
CA THR A 199 5.80 -6.38 -21.36
C THR A 199 5.02 -7.62 -21.79
N GLU A 200 4.69 -7.70 -23.06
CA GLU A 200 4.22 -8.92 -23.71
C GLU A 200 5.46 -9.70 -24.19
N GLN A 201 5.69 -10.90 -23.70
CA GLN A 201 6.70 -11.74 -24.32
C GLN A 201 6.27 -12.02 -25.77
N LYS A 202 7.03 -11.51 -26.70
CA LYS A 202 6.92 -11.95 -28.10
C LYS A 202 7.41 -13.39 -28.12
N PHE A 203 6.50 -14.35 -28.28
CA PHE A 203 6.91 -15.68 -28.68
C PHE A 203 7.63 -15.55 -30.04
N LEU A 204 8.93 -15.71 -30.03
CA LEU A 204 9.67 -15.96 -31.26
C LEU A 204 9.21 -17.34 -31.75
N LEU A 205 8.34 -17.30 -32.77
CA LEU A 205 7.93 -18.49 -33.52
C LEU A 205 9.11 -18.97 -34.38
#